data_e858c997a984bb7cb994d7f6f6d0e9eb
#
_entry.id   e858c997a984bb7cb994d7f6f6d0e9eb
#
_cell.length_a   1.000
_cell.length_b   1.000
_cell.length_c   1.000
_cell.angle_alpha   90.00
_cell.angle_beta   90.00
_cell.angle_gamma   90.00
#
_symmetry.space_group_name_H-M   'P 1'
#
loop_
_entity.id
_entity.type
_entity.pdbx_description
1 polymer ?
#
loop_
_entity_poly.entity_id
_entity_poly.type
_entity_poly.pdbx_seq_one_letter_code
_entity_poly.pdbx_strand_id
1 'polypeptide(L)'
;MMKNIPVSKVFSLSDGIFSIAITLLVLDLIPVGAEITAAADFNEAMVSKWPVFAAFTLGFLVIASIWYDYHALGQYLVETNEIWVWEQIFTFFTVTLVPFGVSLLGHSVNTPNMTWPVFYFGLILFARSPVTLLALYLARRKYGSLKVSADFPVDVKSFENYSMIGLGITTVYGGLVICVSLINAWLALILYSIYVLVRMSPISSWTNTFKFIEKRSSAARAGR
;
A
#
# COMPACT_ATOMS: atom_id res chain seq x y z
N MET A 1 -21.96 17.39 -14.82
CA MET A 1 -20.58 17.20 -15.28
C MET A 1 -19.66 17.90 -14.30
N MET A 2 -18.98 17.15 -13.41
CA MET A 2 -18.03 17.77 -12.47
C MET A 2 -16.87 18.34 -13.28
N LYS A 3 -16.58 19.66 -13.08
CA LYS A 3 -15.33 20.27 -13.58
C LYS A 3 -14.15 19.42 -13.07
N ASN A 4 -13.16 19.15 -13.91
CA ASN A 4 -11.95 18.45 -13.54
C ASN A 4 -11.40 19.00 -12.21
N ILE A 5 -11.30 18.13 -11.20
CA ILE A 5 -10.69 18.51 -9.93
C ILE A 5 -9.18 18.66 -10.19
N PRO A 6 -8.57 19.80 -9.84
CA PRO A 6 -7.14 19.99 -10.04
C PRO A 6 -6.36 18.90 -9.32
N VAL A 7 -5.42 18.28 -10.03
CA VAL A 7 -4.53 17.22 -9.50
C VAL A 7 -3.90 17.67 -8.17
N SER A 8 -3.43 18.93 -8.10
CA SER A 8 -2.81 19.51 -6.91
C SER A 8 -3.69 19.46 -5.65
N LYS A 9 -5.01 19.65 -5.77
CA LYS A 9 -5.91 19.59 -4.61
C LYS A 9 -6.05 18.17 -4.05
N VAL A 10 -6.05 17.16 -4.93
CA VAL A 10 -6.11 15.76 -4.49
C VAL A 10 -4.80 15.39 -3.78
N PHE A 11 -3.66 15.86 -4.28
CA PHE A 11 -2.37 15.64 -3.64
C PHE A 11 -2.24 16.31 -2.28
N SER A 12 -2.69 17.57 -2.14
CA SER A 12 -2.68 18.26 -0.84
C SER A 12 -3.53 17.55 0.22
N LEU A 13 -4.70 17.02 -0.17
CA LEU A 13 -5.53 16.20 0.73
C LEU A 13 -4.83 14.90 1.11
N SER A 14 -4.19 14.25 0.14
CA SER A 14 -3.39 13.04 0.30
C SER A 14 -2.31 13.24 1.36
N ASP A 15 -1.47 14.26 1.22
CA ASP A 15 -0.38 14.53 2.15
C ASP A 15 -0.87 14.71 3.59
N GLY A 16 -2.00 15.40 3.77
CA GLY A 16 -2.63 15.54 5.08
C GLY A 16 -3.05 14.19 5.67
N ILE A 17 -3.72 13.34 4.90
CA ILE A 17 -4.22 12.05 5.36
C ILE A 17 -3.07 11.09 5.68
N PHE A 18 -2.07 11.00 4.81
CA PHE A 18 -0.90 10.15 5.06
C PHE A 18 -0.11 10.59 6.29
N SER A 19 0.10 11.90 6.48
CA SER A 19 0.79 12.45 7.64
C SER A 19 0.06 12.13 8.94
N ILE A 20 -1.27 12.27 8.97
CA ILE A 20 -2.10 11.94 10.13
C ILE A 20 -2.04 10.43 10.39
N ALA A 21 -2.23 9.59 9.37
CA ALA A 21 -2.23 8.14 9.53
C ALA A 21 -0.89 7.62 10.10
N ILE A 22 0.24 8.15 9.63
CA ILE A 22 1.58 7.79 10.15
C ILE A 22 1.73 8.22 11.62
N THR A 23 1.29 9.42 11.98
CA THR A 23 1.42 9.91 13.35
C THR A 23 0.48 9.20 14.33
N LEU A 24 -0.70 8.75 13.87
CA LEU A 24 -1.62 7.95 14.70
C LEU A 24 -1.02 6.60 15.10
N LEU A 25 -0.14 6.01 14.29
CA LEU A 25 0.52 4.75 14.66
C LEU A 25 1.29 4.84 15.99
N VAL A 26 1.90 5.99 16.29
CA VAL A 26 2.70 6.15 17.51
C VAL A 26 1.84 6.18 18.76
N LEU A 27 0.56 6.54 18.64
CA LEU A 27 -0.34 6.59 19.80
C LEU A 27 -0.52 5.21 20.45
N ASP A 28 -0.42 4.15 19.69
CA ASP A 28 -0.51 2.76 20.18
C ASP A 28 0.74 2.36 21.02
N LEU A 29 1.86 3.04 20.83
CA LEU A 29 3.08 2.82 21.61
C LEU A 29 3.10 3.54 22.96
N ILE A 30 2.26 4.56 23.16
CA ILE A 30 2.24 5.35 24.41
C ILE A 30 1.87 4.49 25.62
N PRO A 31 0.74 3.72 25.62
CA PRO A 31 0.41 2.84 26.74
C PRO A 31 1.46 1.75 26.94
N VAL A 32 2.02 1.21 25.86
CA VAL A 32 3.10 0.21 25.92
C VAL A 32 4.34 0.77 26.61
N GLY A 33 4.72 2.01 26.33
CA GLY A 33 5.82 2.70 27.03
C GLY A 33 5.56 2.85 28.54
N ALA A 34 4.33 3.17 28.94
CA ALA A 34 3.95 3.25 30.33
C ALA A 34 4.02 1.89 31.04
N GLU A 35 3.56 0.81 30.37
CA GLU A 35 3.67 -0.55 30.91
C GLU A 35 5.12 -0.99 31.10
N ILE A 36 5.99 -0.72 30.11
CA ILE A 36 7.42 -1.07 30.17
C ILE A 36 8.12 -0.33 31.34
N THR A 37 7.84 0.95 31.51
CA THR A 37 8.47 1.75 32.57
C THR A 37 7.97 1.40 33.99
N ALA A 38 6.78 0.85 34.11
CA ALA A 38 6.22 0.38 35.38
C ALA A 38 6.63 -1.06 35.73
N ALA A 39 7.26 -1.80 34.80
CA ALA A 39 7.66 -3.19 35.04
C ALA A 39 8.85 -3.31 36.00
N ALA A 40 8.93 -4.41 36.76
CA ALA A 40 10.04 -4.69 37.65
C ALA A 40 11.37 -4.92 36.92
N ASP A 41 11.32 -5.55 35.73
CA ASP A 41 12.46 -5.68 34.82
C ASP A 41 12.13 -4.97 33.50
N PHE A 42 12.81 -3.86 33.25
CA PHE A 42 12.65 -3.04 32.06
C PHE A 42 13.01 -3.79 30.76
N ASN A 43 14.11 -4.55 30.78
CA ASN A 43 14.60 -5.23 29.59
C ASN A 43 13.69 -6.39 29.20
N GLU A 44 13.22 -7.17 30.15
CA GLU A 44 12.26 -8.25 29.93
C GLU A 44 10.94 -7.69 29.36
N ALA A 45 10.43 -6.62 29.97
CA ALA A 45 9.22 -5.94 29.52
C ALA A 45 9.38 -5.39 28.09
N MET A 46 10.50 -4.75 27.76
CA MET A 46 10.79 -4.24 26.42
C MET A 46 10.79 -5.37 25.39
N VAL A 47 11.48 -6.48 25.68
CA VAL A 47 11.54 -7.63 24.78
C VAL A 47 10.17 -8.30 24.62
N SER A 48 9.38 -8.41 25.68
CA SER A 48 8.04 -9.01 25.61
C SER A 48 7.07 -8.25 24.70
N LYS A 49 7.26 -6.94 24.52
CA LYS A 49 6.42 -6.07 23.67
C LYS A 49 6.89 -6.00 22.21
N TRP A 50 7.85 -6.82 21.79
CA TRP A 50 8.35 -6.85 20.41
C TRP A 50 7.22 -6.93 19.33
N PRO A 51 6.07 -7.63 19.57
CA PRO A 51 5.04 -7.71 18.54
C PRO A 51 4.41 -6.36 18.21
N VAL A 52 4.25 -5.49 19.21
CA VAL A 52 3.67 -4.15 19.03
C VAL A 52 4.63 -3.28 18.21
N PHE A 53 5.94 -3.34 18.50
CA PHE A 53 6.96 -2.62 17.71
C PHE A 53 7.07 -3.15 16.29
N ALA A 54 6.98 -4.46 16.10
CA ALA A 54 6.99 -5.07 14.77
C ALA A 54 5.76 -4.67 13.96
N ALA A 55 4.57 -4.70 14.55
CA ALA A 55 3.32 -4.28 13.92
C ALA A 55 3.34 -2.79 13.57
N PHE A 56 3.84 -1.92 14.47
CA PHE A 56 4.06 -0.50 14.20
C PHE A 56 4.96 -0.30 12.99
N THR A 57 6.13 -0.97 12.96
CA THR A 57 7.08 -0.86 11.86
C THR A 57 6.45 -1.32 10.53
N LEU A 58 5.74 -2.44 10.56
CA LEU A 58 5.03 -2.95 9.37
C LEU A 58 3.98 -1.95 8.87
N GLY A 59 3.16 -1.39 9.76
CA GLY A 59 2.15 -0.40 9.40
C GLY A 59 2.76 0.89 8.84
N PHE A 60 3.85 1.37 9.44
CA PHE A 60 4.59 2.52 8.93
C PHE A 60 5.08 2.28 7.49
N LEU A 61 5.69 1.13 7.23
CA LEU A 61 6.18 0.76 5.90
C LEU A 61 5.03 0.60 4.89
N VAL A 62 3.87 0.08 5.31
CA VAL A 62 2.66 0.00 4.47
C VAL A 62 2.23 1.40 4.04
N ILE A 63 2.03 2.33 4.97
CA ILE A 63 1.59 3.69 4.65
C ILE A 63 2.64 4.40 3.79
N ALA A 64 3.92 4.29 4.15
CA ALA A 64 5.02 4.90 3.40
C ALA A 64 5.11 4.36 1.96
N SER A 65 4.88 3.06 1.74
CA SER A 65 4.89 2.46 0.40
C SER A 65 3.75 2.98 -0.47
N ILE A 66 2.56 3.15 0.10
CA ILE A 66 1.40 3.69 -0.62
C ILE A 66 1.64 5.16 -0.96
N TRP A 67 2.15 5.95 -0.01
CA TRP A 67 2.51 7.36 -0.23
C TRP A 67 3.56 7.50 -1.34
N TYR A 68 4.61 6.68 -1.32
CA TYR A 68 5.65 6.69 -2.34
C TYR A 68 5.09 6.39 -3.74
N ASP A 69 4.28 5.34 -3.88
CA ASP A 69 3.64 5.01 -5.17
C ASP A 69 2.78 6.16 -5.69
N TYR A 70 2.03 6.77 -4.78
CA TYR A 70 1.14 7.89 -5.09
C TYR A 70 1.92 9.08 -5.63
N HIS A 71 3.01 9.47 -4.97
CA HIS A 71 3.86 10.58 -5.39
C HIS A 71 4.62 10.28 -6.67
N ALA A 72 5.14 9.07 -6.82
CA ALA A 72 5.91 8.68 -8.00
C ALA A 72 5.10 8.74 -9.31
N LEU A 73 3.80 8.40 -9.27
CA LEU A 73 2.92 8.55 -10.43
C LEU A 73 2.38 9.98 -10.55
N GLY A 74 2.04 10.56 -9.41
CA GLY A 74 1.33 11.82 -9.35
C GLY A 74 2.05 13.01 -9.94
N GLN A 75 3.39 13.04 -9.84
CA GLN A 75 4.21 14.11 -10.44
C GLN A 75 4.06 14.20 -11.98
N TYR A 76 3.62 13.13 -12.63
CA TYR A 76 3.42 13.08 -14.07
C TYR A 76 1.96 13.29 -14.51
N LEU A 77 0.98 13.20 -13.60
CA LEU A 77 -0.43 13.35 -13.96
C LEU A 77 -0.78 14.80 -14.26
N VAL A 78 -1.31 15.05 -15.45
CA VAL A 78 -1.76 16.38 -15.88
C VAL A 78 -3.24 16.59 -15.57
N GLU A 79 -4.06 15.57 -15.78
CA GLU A 79 -5.49 15.63 -15.54
C GLU A 79 -5.98 14.38 -14.80
N THR A 80 -7.01 14.58 -13.99
CA THR A 80 -7.70 13.49 -13.29
C THR A 80 -9.09 13.29 -13.87
N ASN A 81 -9.62 12.10 -13.69
CA ASN A 81 -11.00 11.79 -14.00
C ASN A 81 -11.77 11.35 -12.74
N GLU A 82 -13.08 11.34 -12.82
CA GLU A 82 -14.00 11.00 -11.74
C GLU A 82 -13.69 9.61 -11.13
N ILE A 83 -13.39 8.60 -11.95
CA ILE A 83 -13.09 7.25 -11.48
C ILE A 83 -11.78 7.24 -10.68
N TRP A 84 -10.78 7.97 -11.12
CA TRP A 84 -9.52 8.12 -10.40
C TRP A 84 -9.71 8.82 -9.06
N VAL A 85 -10.55 9.86 -8.99
CA VAL A 85 -10.84 10.56 -7.73
C VAL A 85 -11.53 9.62 -6.72
N TRP A 86 -12.50 8.81 -7.15
CA TRP A 86 -13.15 7.83 -6.28
C TRP A 86 -12.20 6.74 -5.80
N GLU A 87 -11.29 6.27 -6.65
CA GLU A 87 -10.22 5.34 -6.28
C GLU A 87 -9.32 5.95 -5.20
N GLN A 88 -8.96 7.24 -5.33
CA GLN A 88 -8.17 7.93 -4.33
C GLN A 88 -8.90 8.06 -2.99
N ILE A 89 -10.19 8.40 -2.99
CA ILE A 89 -11.00 8.43 -1.77
C ILE A 89 -11.01 7.05 -1.09
N PHE A 90 -11.14 5.97 -1.84
CA PHE A 90 -11.06 4.62 -1.31
C PHE A 90 -9.66 4.31 -0.75
N THR A 91 -8.60 4.73 -1.43
CA THR A 91 -7.22 4.61 -0.93
C THR A 91 -7.04 5.35 0.39
N PHE A 92 -7.56 6.57 0.52
CA PHE A 92 -7.50 7.33 1.77
C PHE A 92 -8.25 6.62 2.89
N PHE A 93 -9.43 6.08 2.61
CA PHE A 93 -10.18 5.28 3.56
C PHE A 93 -9.37 4.07 4.05
N THR A 94 -8.75 3.31 3.15
CA THR A 94 -7.92 2.16 3.55
C THR A 94 -6.69 2.56 4.36
N VAL A 95 -6.03 3.67 4.00
CA VAL A 95 -4.87 4.19 4.74
C VAL A 95 -5.25 4.60 6.17
N THR A 96 -6.42 5.21 6.37
CA THR A 96 -6.90 5.59 7.72
C THR A 96 -7.24 4.38 8.59
N LEU A 97 -7.49 3.21 8.00
CA LEU A 97 -7.71 1.96 8.73
C LEU A 97 -6.41 1.24 9.14
N VAL A 98 -5.27 1.60 8.54
CA VAL A 98 -3.99 0.92 8.85
C VAL A 98 -3.62 1.01 10.33
N PRO A 99 -3.69 2.17 11.03
CA PRO A 99 -3.40 2.24 12.46
C PRO A 99 -4.26 1.29 13.30
N PHE A 100 -5.57 1.21 13.00
CA PHE A 100 -6.45 0.26 13.67
C PHE A 100 -6.03 -1.20 13.45
N GLY A 101 -5.72 -1.56 12.19
CA GLY A 101 -5.23 -2.90 11.86
C GLY A 101 -3.92 -3.26 12.54
N VAL A 102 -3.01 -2.29 12.67
CA VAL A 102 -1.72 -2.41 13.38
C VAL A 102 -1.93 -2.66 14.87
N SER A 103 -2.83 -1.89 15.50
CA SER A 103 -3.17 -2.06 16.91
C SER A 103 -3.73 -3.46 17.18
N LEU A 104 -4.71 -3.91 16.38
CA LEU A 104 -5.23 -5.27 16.47
C LEU A 104 -4.13 -6.33 16.35
N LEU A 105 -3.21 -6.14 15.40
CA LEU A 105 -2.13 -7.08 15.14
C LEU A 105 -1.14 -7.12 16.30
N GLY A 106 -0.63 -5.97 16.74
CA GLY A 106 0.38 -5.86 17.79
C GLY A 106 -0.05 -6.47 19.12
N HIS A 107 -1.33 -6.35 19.47
CA HIS A 107 -1.88 -6.89 20.72
C HIS A 107 -2.37 -8.33 20.63
N SER A 108 -2.45 -8.92 19.41
CA SER A 108 -2.95 -10.28 19.22
C SER A 108 -1.86 -11.32 18.98
N VAL A 109 -0.66 -10.92 18.59
CA VAL A 109 0.46 -11.83 18.35
C VAL A 109 0.78 -12.60 19.64
N ASN A 110 1.01 -13.90 19.51
CA ASN A 110 1.18 -14.84 20.61
C ASN A 110 -0.07 -15.08 21.47
N THR A 111 -1.26 -14.67 21.03
CA THR A 111 -2.51 -15.01 21.68
C THR A 111 -3.30 -16.08 20.90
N PRO A 112 -4.21 -16.82 21.54
CA PRO A 112 -5.07 -17.78 20.84
C PRO A 112 -5.97 -17.14 19.77
N ASN A 113 -6.22 -15.85 19.86
CA ASN A 113 -7.11 -15.11 18.95
C ASN A 113 -6.39 -14.46 17.78
N MET A 114 -5.10 -14.76 17.52
CA MET A 114 -4.26 -14.12 16.52
C MET A 114 -4.83 -14.22 15.08
N THR A 115 -5.57 -15.26 14.76
CA THR A 115 -6.08 -15.53 13.41
C THR A 115 -6.90 -14.38 12.83
N TRP A 116 -7.88 -13.89 13.59
CA TRP A 116 -8.77 -12.83 13.08
C TRP A 116 -8.09 -11.48 12.89
N PRO A 117 -7.29 -10.96 13.84
CA PRO A 117 -6.49 -9.77 13.60
C PRO A 117 -5.60 -9.84 12.37
N VAL A 118 -4.92 -10.98 12.16
CA VAL A 118 -4.09 -11.17 10.96
C VAL A 118 -4.94 -11.18 9.69
N PHE A 119 -6.10 -11.81 9.71
CA PHE A 119 -7.05 -11.81 8.60
C PHE A 119 -7.53 -10.38 8.26
N TYR A 120 -7.98 -9.61 9.27
CA TYR A 120 -8.43 -8.23 9.06
C TYR A 120 -7.31 -7.30 8.60
N PHE A 121 -6.11 -7.47 9.14
CA PHE A 121 -4.95 -6.72 8.66
C PHE A 121 -4.66 -7.01 7.19
N GLY A 122 -4.75 -8.27 6.77
CA GLY A 122 -4.62 -8.67 5.37
C GLY A 122 -5.69 -8.03 4.47
N LEU A 123 -6.94 -7.96 4.92
CA LEU A 123 -8.01 -7.26 4.20
C LEU A 123 -7.65 -5.77 4.00
N ILE A 124 -7.21 -5.07 5.04
CA ILE A 124 -6.79 -3.67 4.96
C ILE A 124 -5.61 -3.51 3.99
N LEU A 125 -4.59 -4.37 4.11
CA LEU A 125 -3.38 -4.32 3.30
C LEU A 125 -3.65 -4.48 1.80
N PHE A 126 -4.54 -5.39 1.42
CA PHE A 126 -4.76 -5.75 0.02
C PHE A 126 -6.05 -5.18 -0.59
N ALA A 127 -6.95 -4.55 0.19
CA ALA A 127 -8.22 -3.99 -0.28
C ALA A 127 -8.05 -3.01 -1.46
N ARG A 128 -6.98 -2.22 -1.45
CA ARG A 128 -6.69 -1.23 -2.49
C ARG A 128 -6.45 -1.88 -3.86
N SER A 129 -5.73 -2.99 -3.92
CA SER A 129 -5.25 -3.58 -5.17
C SER A 129 -6.37 -3.93 -6.18
N PRO A 130 -7.44 -4.66 -5.81
CA PRO A 130 -8.54 -4.93 -6.73
C PRO A 130 -9.32 -3.68 -7.12
N VAL A 131 -9.45 -2.70 -6.22
CA VAL A 131 -10.16 -1.45 -6.52
C VAL A 131 -9.37 -0.59 -7.50
N THR A 132 -8.06 -0.45 -7.31
CA THR A 132 -7.19 0.26 -8.25
C THR A 132 -7.15 -0.43 -9.62
N LEU A 133 -7.11 -1.77 -9.65
CA LEU A 133 -7.19 -2.54 -10.90
C LEU A 133 -8.48 -2.27 -11.66
N LEU A 134 -9.61 -2.32 -10.95
CA LEU A 134 -10.93 -2.03 -11.53
C LEU A 134 -11.03 -0.58 -12.00
N ALA A 135 -10.55 0.36 -11.20
CA ALA A 135 -10.55 1.80 -11.52
C ALA A 135 -9.72 2.08 -12.78
N LEU A 136 -8.52 1.50 -12.89
CA LEU A 136 -7.67 1.64 -14.07
C LEU A 136 -8.33 1.05 -15.32
N TYR A 137 -8.94 -0.12 -15.20
CA TYR A 137 -9.68 -0.76 -16.31
C TYR A 137 -10.87 0.10 -16.78
N LEU A 138 -11.71 0.57 -15.85
CA LEU A 138 -12.89 1.37 -16.16
C LEU A 138 -12.52 2.76 -16.69
N ALA A 139 -11.50 3.42 -16.12
CA ALA A 139 -11.01 4.72 -16.56
C ALA A 139 -10.49 4.63 -18.00
N ARG A 140 -9.68 3.61 -18.30
CA ARG A 140 -9.16 3.36 -19.65
C ARG A 140 -10.27 3.12 -20.67
N ARG A 141 -11.32 2.38 -20.29
CA ARG A 141 -12.49 2.11 -21.14
C ARG A 141 -13.33 3.35 -21.41
N LYS A 142 -13.52 4.22 -20.40
CA LYS A 142 -14.42 5.39 -20.46
C LYS A 142 -13.72 6.64 -20.98
N TYR A 143 -12.46 6.88 -20.59
CA TYR A 143 -11.73 8.11 -20.85
C TYR A 143 -10.49 7.94 -21.72
N GLY A 144 -10.12 6.70 -22.05
CA GLY A 144 -8.86 6.40 -22.75
C GLY A 144 -7.68 6.29 -21.81
N SER A 145 -6.45 6.36 -22.36
CA SER A 145 -5.22 6.26 -21.57
C SER A 145 -5.03 7.46 -20.65
N LEU A 146 -4.24 7.25 -19.59
CA LEU A 146 -3.84 8.28 -18.63
C LEU A 146 -3.25 9.50 -19.33
N LYS A 147 -3.63 10.69 -18.87
CA LYS A 147 -3.07 11.94 -19.35
C LYS A 147 -1.89 12.34 -18.47
N VAL A 148 -0.70 12.11 -19.01
CA VAL A 148 0.56 12.40 -18.33
C VAL A 148 1.33 13.50 -19.04
N SER A 149 2.28 14.13 -18.34
CA SER A 149 3.18 15.12 -18.89
C SER A 149 4.09 14.56 -19.99
N ALA A 150 4.65 15.43 -20.81
CA ALA A 150 5.58 15.04 -21.87
C ALA A 150 6.85 14.36 -21.35
N ASP A 151 7.19 14.62 -20.08
CA ASP A 151 8.38 14.06 -19.41
C ASP A 151 8.14 12.64 -18.86
N PHE A 152 6.94 12.05 -19.10
CA PHE A 152 6.66 10.69 -18.64
C PHE A 152 7.62 9.70 -19.32
N PRO A 153 8.38 8.91 -18.53
CA PRO A 153 9.59 8.23 -19.04
C PRO A 153 9.34 7.04 -19.96
N VAL A 154 8.09 6.58 -20.09
CA VAL A 154 7.75 5.37 -20.87
C VAL A 154 6.44 5.55 -21.65
N ASP A 155 6.19 4.67 -22.63
CA ASP A 155 4.89 4.65 -23.32
C ASP A 155 3.74 4.37 -22.34
N VAL A 156 2.73 5.25 -22.35
CA VAL A 156 1.60 5.22 -21.40
C VAL A 156 0.82 3.92 -21.48
N LYS A 157 0.57 3.39 -22.67
CA LYS A 157 -0.18 2.14 -22.86
C LYS A 157 0.59 0.95 -22.30
N SER A 158 1.90 0.93 -22.51
CA SER A 158 2.79 -0.11 -21.99
C SER A 158 2.82 -0.05 -20.46
N PHE A 159 2.89 1.16 -19.88
CA PHE A 159 2.82 1.38 -18.43
C PHE A 159 1.49 0.90 -17.84
N GLU A 160 0.35 1.28 -18.44
CA GLU A 160 -0.98 0.85 -17.99
C GLU A 160 -1.11 -0.68 -18.01
N ASN A 161 -0.70 -1.33 -19.11
CA ASN A 161 -0.75 -2.78 -19.21
C ASN A 161 0.11 -3.48 -18.16
N TYR A 162 1.32 -2.98 -17.92
CA TYR A 162 2.21 -3.50 -16.87
C TYR A 162 1.61 -3.31 -15.48
N SER A 163 1.05 -2.13 -15.22
CA SER A 163 0.37 -1.83 -13.94
C SER A 163 -0.85 -2.73 -13.72
N MET A 164 -1.66 -2.97 -14.74
CA MET A 164 -2.81 -3.89 -14.63
C MET A 164 -2.36 -5.32 -14.32
N ILE A 165 -1.30 -5.82 -14.95
CA ILE A 165 -0.73 -7.14 -14.65
C ILE A 165 -0.22 -7.19 -13.20
N GLY A 166 0.55 -6.20 -12.77
CA GLY A 166 1.08 -6.11 -11.42
C GLY A 166 -0.01 -6.06 -10.35
N LEU A 167 -1.04 -5.24 -10.57
CA LEU A 167 -2.21 -5.16 -9.69
C LEU A 167 -3.01 -6.47 -9.67
N GLY A 168 -3.15 -7.14 -10.81
CA GLY A 168 -3.78 -8.45 -10.90
C GLY A 168 -3.03 -9.50 -10.09
N ILE A 169 -1.70 -9.58 -10.23
CA ILE A 169 -0.84 -10.47 -9.44
C ILE A 169 -0.97 -10.15 -7.94
N THR A 170 -0.92 -8.88 -7.57
CA THR A 170 -1.06 -8.45 -6.16
C THR A 170 -2.42 -8.81 -5.60
N THR A 171 -3.49 -8.67 -6.38
CA THR A 171 -4.86 -9.03 -5.97
C THR A 171 -4.98 -10.53 -5.70
N VAL A 172 -4.48 -11.36 -6.62
CA VAL A 172 -4.49 -12.83 -6.45
C VAL A 172 -3.61 -13.25 -5.27
N TYR A 173 -2.39 -12.72 -5.19
CA TYR A 173 -1.49 -12.98 -4.07
C TYR A 173 -2.14 -12.59 -2.73
N GLY A 174 -2.70 -11.38 -2.63
CA GLY A 174 -3.37 -10.90 -1.42
C GLY A 174 -4.54 -11.80 -1.02
N GLY A 175 -5.39 -12.18 -1.96
CA GLY A 175 -6.50 -13.11 -1.71
C GLY A 175 -6.02 -14.46 -1.17
N LEU A 176 -4.97 -15.03 -1.77
CA LEU A 176 -4.38 -16.29 -1.31
C LEU A 176 -3.81 -16.18 0.10
N VAL A 177 -3.04 -15.12 0.40
CA VAL A 177 -2.42 -14.96 1.72
C VAL A 177 -3.46 -14.66 2.80
N ILE A 178 -4.54 -13.93 2.47
CA ILE A 178 -5.70 -13.76 3.37
C ILE A 178 -6.34 -15.12 3.68
N CYS A 179 -6.53 -16.00 2.70
CA CYS A 179 -7.02 -17.36 2.96
C CYS A 179 -6.03 -18.18 3.81
N VAL A 180 -4.72 -18.05 3.57
CA VAL A 180 -3.68 -18.70 4.38
C VAL A 180 -3.75 -18.24 5.84
N SER A 181 -4.13 -16.98 6.13
CA SER A 181 -4.24 -16.49 7.51
C SER A 181 -5.26 -17.25 8.36
N LEU A 182 -6.29 -17.81 7.73
CA LEU A 182 -7.30 -18.64 8.42
C LEU A 182 -6.77 -20.03 8.80
N ILE A 183 -5.71 -20.51 8.13
CA ILE A 183 -5.08 -21.81 8.36
C ILE A 183 -3.86 -21.65 9.27
N ASN A 184 -3.01 -20.66 8.98
CA ASN A 184 -1.78 -20.39 9.71
C ASN A 184 -1.48 -18.88 9.71
N ALA A 185 -1.82 -18.23 10.83
CA ALA A 185 -1.65 -16.80 11.00
C ALA A 185 -0.16 -16.36 10.95
N TRP A 186 0.76 -17.18 11.48
CA TRP A 186 2.20 -16.89 11.44
C TRP A 186 2.74 -16.88 10.01
N LEU A 187 2.37 -17.89 9.21
CA LEU A 187 2.77 -17.94 7.81
C LEU A 187 2.25 -16.72 7.04
N ALA A 188 1.01 -16.34 7.28
CA ALA A 188 0.42 -15.16 6.65
C ALA A 188 1.16 -13.87 7.04
N LEU A 189 1.53 -13.69 8.32
CA LEU A 189 2.33 -12.53 8.77
C LEU A 189 3.70 -12.46 8.10
N ILE A 190 4.37 -13.58 7.96
CA ILE A 190 5.66 -13.66 7.25
C ILE A 190 5.46 -13.23 5.80
N LEU A 191 4.43 -13.73 5.12
CA LEU A 191 4.13 -13.39 3.73
C LEU A 191 3.74 -11.91 3.57
N TYR A 192 2.98 -11.32 4.51
CA TYR A 192 2.68 -9.88 4.52
C TYR A 192 3.95 -9.06 4.68
N SER A 193 4.81 -9.45 5.62
CA SER A 193 6.09 -8.76 5.86
C SER A 193 7.00 -8.81 4.63
N ILE A 194 7.15 -9.98 4.01
CA ILE A 194 7.94 -10.15 2.78
C ILE A 194 7.36 -9.26 1.66
N TYR A 195 6.03 -9.26 1.48
CA TYR A 195 5.38 -8.42 0.47
C TYR A 195 5.71 -6.93 0.67
N VAL A 196 5.59 -6.42 1.89
CA VAL A 196 5.85 -5.01 2.21
C VAL A 196 7.33 -4.68 2.00
N LEU A 197 8.25 -5.53 2.46
CA LEU A 197 9.69 -5.35 2.27
C LEU A 197 10.09 -5.37 0.79
N VAL A 198 9.53 -6.27 0.00
CA VAL A 198 9.75 -6.29 -1.46
C VAL A 198 9.24 -5.00 -2.10
N ARG A 199 8.07 -4.52 -1.69
CA ARG A 199 7.50 -3.25 -2.19
C ARG A 199 8.39 -2.04 -1.89
N MET A 200 9.01 -2.00 -0.71
CA MET A 200 9.92 -0.93 -0.28
C MET A 200 11.35 -1.08 -0.81
N SER A 201 11.67 -2.23 -1.42
CA SER A 201 13.02 -2.48 -1.91
C SER A 201 13.33 -1.65 -3.16
N PRO A 202 14.62 -1.30 -3.40
CA PRO A 202 15.04 -0.67 -4.64
C PRO A 202 14.71 -1.49 -5.89
N ILE A 203 14.52 -2.80 -5.76
CA ILE A 203 14.17 -3.71 -6.86
C ILE A 203 12.80 -3.37 -7.46
N SER A 204 11.83 -3.02 -6.61
CA SER A 204 10.48 -2.60 -7.02
C SER A 204 10.36 -1.11 -7.29
N SER A 205 11.45 -0.37 -7.27
CA SER A 205 11.44 1.08 -7.50
C SER A 205 10.85 1.43 -8.87
N TRP A 206 10.15 2.56 -8.96
CA TRP A 206 9.59 3.09 -10.20
C TRP A 206 10.66 3.22 -11.29
N THR A 207 11.89 3.61 -10.94
CA THR A 207 13.02 3.70 -11.87
C THR A 207 13.31 2.36 -12.54
N ASN A 208 13.32 1.26 -11.80
CA ASN A 208 13.56 -0.07 -12.35
C ASN A 208 12.35 -0.57 -13.16
N THR A 209 11.14 -0.25 -12.73
CA THR A 209 9.92 -0.52 -13.49
C THR A 209 9.94 0.18 -14.84
N PHE A 210 10.29 1.46 -14.88
CA PHE A 210 10.41 2.22 -16.13
C PHE A 210 11.50 1.65 -17.05
N LYS A 211 12.69 1.34 -16.54
CA LYS A 211 13.76 0.70 -17.32
C LYS A 211 13.32 -0.65 -17.90
N PHE A 212 12.59 -1.44 -17.15
CA PHE A 212 12.09 -2.73 -17.61
C PHE A 212 11.06 -2.58 -18.73
N ILE A 213 10.12 -1.64 -18.62
CA ILE A 213 9.11 -1.35 -19.63
C ILE A 213 9.78 -0.83 -20.90
N GLU A 214 10.74 0.08 -20.79
CA GLU A 214 11.51 0.63 -21.92
C GLU A 214 12.26 -0.47 -22.67
N LYS A 215 12.97 -1.34 -21.97
CA LYS A 215 13.71 -2.46 -22.57
C LYS A 215 12.79 -3.41 -23.32
N ARG A 216 11.60 -3.71 -22.80
CA ARG A 216 10.63 -4.57 -23.49
C ARG A 216 10.01 -3.91 -24.72
N SER A 217 9.71 -2.61 -24.64
CA SER A 217 9.14 -1.89 -25.79
C SER A 217 10.13 -1.75 -26.93
N SER A 218 11.42 -1.52 -26.63
CA SER A 218 12.49 -1.48 -27.64
C SER A 218 12.75 -2.85 -28.30
N ALA A 219 12.74 -3.94 -27.52
CA ALA A 219 12.87 -5.29 -28.05
C ALA A 219 11.71 -5.67 -28.98
N ALA A 220 10.49 -5.27 -28.63
CA ALA A 220 9.31 -5.51 -29.47
C ALA A 220 9.30 -4.70 -30.77
N ARG A 221 9.99 -3.55 -30.82
CA ARG A 221 10.18 -2.75 -32.04
C ARG A 221 11.29 -3.30 -32.93
N ALA A 222 12.34 -3.86 -32.36
CA ALA A 222 13.47 -4.43 -33.11
C ALA A 222 13.15 -5.81 -33.75
N GLY A 223 12.11 -6.49 -33.28
CA GLY A 223 11.66 -7.79 -33.82
C GLY A 223 10.55 -7.70 -34.87
N ARG A 224 10.18 -6.48 -35.31
CA ARG A 224 9.27 -6.22 -36.44
C ARG A 224 10.02 -5.66 -37.63
#